data_f84f43094922574368eca905bb317c02
#
_entry.id   f84f43094922574368eca905bb317c02
#
_cell.length_a   1.000
_cell.length_b   1.000
_cell.length_c   1.000
_cell.angle_alpha   90.00
_cell.angle_beta   90.00
_cell.angle_gamma   90.00
#
_symmetry.space_group_name_H-M   'P 1'
#
loop_
_entity.id
_entity.type
_entity.pdbx_description
1 polymer ?
#
loop_
_entity_poly.entity_id
_entity_poly.type
_entity_poly.pdbx_seq_one_letter_code
_entity_poly.pdbx_strand_id
1 'polypeptide(L)'
;LSSEELEVKGSQKIFDIMLYLNAPIVFGILSWAFINVLTIEYSAFELVGLSFSVGSLLATNAINVAHELGHRKSLFERTLSKVLYVPCLYMHFYIEHNFGHHLKVGTPEDGATAKYNQSVYSFWVTSVLKQYFDAWKKQKELLKRSGSGFFSIKNDMAWYVLIQLAYLSLVFFLFSLKGMVFAVAVGVISFLFLESINYIEHYGLRRLKNAAGRYERVQEVHSWNSNHSIGRIVLYELTRHSDHHYKSSKKYQLLDCFEKSPQLPYGYPASILLSMAPPLWFKIMNPLVPEKMKIT
;
A
#
# COMPACT_ATOMS: atom_id res chain seq x y z
N LEU A 1 -3.81 20.51 -16.98
CA LEU A 1 -2.48 20.88 -17.49
C LEU A 1 -2.41 20.58 -18.98
N SER A 2 -1.73 21.45 -19.77
CA SER A 2 -1.39 21.17 -21.16
C SER A 2 -0.36 20.05 -21.29
N SER A 3 -0.19 19.47 -22.48
CA SER A 3 0.83 18.43 -22.70
C SER A 3 2.24 18.92 -22.41
N GLU A 4 2.54 20.17 -22.71
CA GLU A 4 3.84 20.81 -22.43
C GLU A 4 4.06 21.00 -20.92
N GLU A 5 3.05 21.49 -20.19
CA GLU A 5 3.11 21.62 -18.72
C GLU A 5 3.30 20.27 -18.02
N LEU A 6 2.67 19.21 -18.53
CA LEU A 6 2.84 17.85 -18.02
C LEU A 6 4.27 17.33 -18.24
N GLU A 7 4.86 17.59 -19.41
CA GLU A 7 6.24 17.20 -19.72
C GLU A 7 7.25 17.93 -18.81
N VAL A 8 7.11 19.25 -18.68
CA VAL A 8 7.94 20.08 -17.79
C VAL A 8 7.83 19.59 -16.35
N LYS A 9 6.62 19.40 -15.83
CA LYS A 9 6.40 18.92 -14.46
C LYS A 9 6.93 17.49 -14.25
N GLY A 10 6.81 16.62 -15.26
CA GLY A 10 7.31 15.24 -15.22
C GLY A 10 8.83 15.14 -15.19
N SER A 11 9.54 16.12 -15.74
CA SER A 11 11.01 16.18 -15.79
C SER A 11 11.64 16.80 -14.54
N GLN A 12 10.88 17.47 -13.68
CA GLN A 12 11.39 18.14 -12.48
C GLN A 12 11.89 17.13 -11.43
N LYS A 13 13.19 17.17 -11.16
CA LYS A 13 13.87 16.27 -10.20
C LYS A 13 13.45 16.50 -8.74
N ILE A 14 12.90 17.66 -8.41
CA ILE A 14 12.49 17.97 -7.03
C ILE A 14 11.48 16.94 -6.49
N PHE A 15 10.55 16.49 -7.34
CA PHE A 15 9.56 15.49 -6.96
C PHE A 15 10.19 14.11 -6.65
N ASP A 16 11.24 13.72 -7.38
CA ASP A 16 11.97 12.49 -7.12
C ASP A 16 12.82 12.63 -5.84
N ILE A 17 13.47 13.78 -5.62
CA ILE A 17 14.23 14.07 -4.39
C ILE A 17 13.33 14.02 -3.16
N MET A 18 12.11 14.56 -3.23
CA MET A 18 11.14 14.49 -2.12
C MET A 18 10.83 13.05 -1.74
N LEU A 19 10.70 12.14 -2.71
CA LEU A 19 10.53 10.71 -2.41
C LEU A 19 11.79 10.09 -1.76
N TYR A 20 12.98 10.40 -2.27
CA TYR A 20 14.23 9.80 -1.78
C TYR A 20 14.55 10.25 -0.35
N LEU A 21 14.23 11.49 0.02
CA LEU A 21 14.44 12.02 1.37
C LEU A 21 13.62 11.29 2.44
N ASN A 22 12.56 10.59 2.07
CA ASN A 22 11.83 9.79 3.04
C ASN A 22 12.68 8.65 3.62
N ALA A 23 13.61 8.06 2.87
CA ALA A 23 14.43 6.98 3.38
C ALA A 23 15.29 7.40 4.59
N PRO A 24 16.15 8.44 4.53
CA PRO A 24 16.89 8.87 5.71
C PRO A 24 15.98 9.35 6.85
N ILE A 25 14.83 9.96 6.58
CA ILE A 25 13.86 10.38 7.59
C ILE A 25 13.27 9.16 8.31
N VAL A 26 12.79 8.17 7.56
CA VAL A 26 12.19 6.94 8.10
C VAL A 26 13.19 6.19 8.98
N PHE A 27 14.40 5.93 8.48
CA PHE A 27 15.40 5.19 9.24
C PHE A 27 15.96 6.01 10.41
N GLY A 28 16.06 7.33 10.28
CA GLY A 28 16.43 8.23 11.39
C GLY A 28 15.41 8.19 12.54
N ILE A 29 14.13 8.31 12.22
CA ILE A 29 13.04 8.22 13.22
C ILE A 29 12.94 6.83 13.83
N LEU A 30 13.09 5.76 13.05
CA LEU A 30 13.13 4.41 13.58
C LEU A 30 14.29 4.21 14.56
N SER A 31 15.50 4.65 14.18
CA SER A 31 16.66 4.57 15.06
C SER A 31 16.45 5.34 16.35
N TRP A 32 15.92 6.56 16.27
CA TRP A 32 15.53 7.35 17.43
C TRP A 32 14.51 6.63 18.31
N ALA A 33 13.47 6.06 17.71
CA ALA A 33 12.42 5.35 18.44
C ALA A 33 12.96 4.09 19.15
N PHE A 34 13.83 3.30 18.49
CA PHE A 34 14.45 2.13 19.10
C PHE A 34 15.35 2.49 20.29
N ILE A 35 16.16 3.55 20.16
CA ILE A 35 17.00 4.05 21.26
C ILE A 35 16.12 4.44 22.44
N ASN A 36 15.04 5.19 22.20
CA ASN A 36 14.12 5.62 23.28
C ASN A 36 13.40 4.42 23.92
N VAL A 37 12.94 3.45 23.14
CA VAL A 37 12.32 2.22 23.68
C VAL A 37 13.30 1.45 24.57
N LEU A 38 14.60 1.48 24.28
CA LEU A 38 15.62 0.82 25.08
C LEU A 38 15.97 1.61 26.36
N THR A 39 16.06 2.94 26.27
CA THR A 39 16.65 3.80 27.32
C THR A 39 15.63 4.47 28.23
N ILE A 40 14.38 4.56 27.82
CA ILE A 40 13.31 5.20 28.57
C ILE A 40 12.32 4.17 29.07
N GLU A 41 11.91 4.29 30.33
CA GLU A 41 10.83 3.50 30.90
C GLU A 41 9.48 4.12 30.50
N TYR A 42 8.86 3.53 29.48
CA TYR A 42 7.51 3.88 29.05
C TYR A 42 6.46 3.06 29.76
N SER A 43 5.34 3.66 30.14
CA SER A 43 4.12 2.93 30.46
C SER A 43 3.59 2.19 29.23
N ALA A 44 2.72 1.21 29.43
CA ALA A 44 2.09 0.47 28.33
C ALA A 44 1.32 1.42 27.37
N PHE A 45 0.66 2.43 27.92
CA PHE A 45 -0.08 3.42 27.13
C PHE A 45 0.83 4.27 26.24
N GLU A 46 1.96 4.74 26.76
CA GLU A 46 2.96 5.48 26.01
C GLU A 46 3.60 4.64 24.91
N LEU A 47 3.92 3.37 25.18
CA LEU A 47 4.44 2.44 24.17
C LEU A 47 3.43 2.19 23.04
N VAL A 48 2.14 2.05 23.36
CA VAL A 48 1.08 1.94 22.35
C VAL A 48 1.01 3.23 21.51
N GLY A 49 1.02 4.40 22.16
CA GLY A 49 1.02 5.69 21.48
C GLY A 49 2.22 5.88 20.56
N LEU A 50 3.44 5.55 21.05
CA LEU A 50 4.67 5.61 20.26
C LEU A 50 4.62 4.64 19.07
N SER A 51 4.17 3.40 19.30
CA SER A 51 4.03 2.39 18.24
C SER A 51 3.06 2.84 17.17
N PHE A 52 1.92 3.42 17.56
CA PHE A 52 0.93 3.95 16.64
C PHE A 52 1.47 5.14 15.82
N SER A 53 2.18 6.05 16.46
CA SER A 53 2.78 7.23 15.82
C SER A 53 3.84 6.82 14.79
N VAL A 54 4.77 5.94 15.17
CA VAL A 54 5.81 5.46 14.27
C VAL A 54 5.22 4.56 13.18
N GLY A 55 4.24 3.71 13.49
CA GLY A 55 3.54 2.88 12.51
C GLY A 55 2.79 3.70 11.45
N SER A 56 2.12 4.78 11.87
CA SER A 56 1.45 5.73 10.97
C SER A 56 2.46 6.45 10.05
N LEU A 57 3.60 6.83 10.60
CA LEU A 57 4.69 7.42 9.82
C LEU A 57 5.24 6.42 8.79
N LEU A 58 5.43 5.15 9.17
CA LEU A 58 5.84 4.12 8.22
C LEU A 58 4.80 3.89 7.12
N ALA A 59 3.51 3.95 7.43
CA ALA A 59 2.46 3.82 6.43
C ALA A 59 2.54 4.92 5.37
N THR A 60 2.76 6.17 5.78
CA THR A 60 2.79 7.34 4.88
C THR A 60 4.14 7.55 4.20
N ASN A 61 5.25 7.42 4.93
CA ASN A 61 6.58 7.79 4.47
C ASN A 61 7.44 6.61 4.04
N ALA A 62 7.10 5.38 4.46
CA ALA A 62 7.77 4.17 3.98
C ALA A 62 6.91 3.42 2.95
N ILE A 63 5.76 2.88 3.32
CA ILE A 63 4.93 2.05 2.41
C ILE A 63 4.45 2.84 1.20
N ASN A 64 3.86 4.01 1.41
CA ASN A 64 3.32 4.81 0.31
C ASN A 64 4.42 5.29 -0.66
N VAL A 65 5.57 5.71 -0.13
CA VAL A 65 6.73 6.08 -0.95
C VAL A 65 7.32 4.86 -1.66
N ALA A 66 7.43 3.73 -0.97
CA ALA A 66 7.88 2.47 -1.55
C ALA A 66 6.97 2.00 -2.68
N HIS A 67 5.66 2.18 -2.54
CA HIS A 67 4.67 1.90 -3.56
C HIS A 67 4.93 2.70 -4.84
N GLU A 68 5.06 4.02 -4.75
CA GLU A 68 5.37 4.89 -5.90
C GLU A 68 6.72 4.55 -6.55
N LEU A 69 7.78 4.35 -5.75
CA LEU A 69 9.10 3.97 -6.24
C LEU A 69 9.11 2.57 -6.89
N GLY A 70 8.23 1.68 -6.45
CA GLY A 70 8.09 0.33 -6.99
C GLY A 70 7.62 0.29 -8.44
N HIS A 71 6.91 1.32 -8.91
CA HIS A 71 6.45 1.47 -10.29
C HIS A 71 7.49 2.09 -11.24
N ARG A 72 8.61 2.57 -10.68
CA ARG A 72 9.66 3.23 -11.47
C ARG A 72 10.51 2.24 -12.26
N LYS A 73 11.15 2.73 -13.32
CA LYS A 73 12.01 1.91 -14.19
C LYS A 73 13.43 1.76 -13.65
N SER A 74 13.91 2.75 -12.90
CA SER A 74 15.27 2.79 -12.34
C SER A 74 15.49 1.65 -11.34
N LEU A 75 16.64 0.97 -11.44
CA LEU A 75 17.04 -0.06 -10.47
C LEU A 75 17.21 0.53 -9.07
N PHE A 76 17.76 1.74 -8.98
CA PHE A 76 17.94 2.46 -7.72
C PHE A 76 16.59 2.67 -7.02
N GLU A 77 15.59 3.20 -7.73
CA GLU A 77 14.27 3.49 -7.17
C GLU A 77 13.56 2.21 -6.72
N ARG A 78 13.62 1.15 -7.53
CA ARG A 78 13.03 -0.16 -7.16
C ARG A 78 13.74 -0.82 -5.98
N THR A 79 15.05 -0.62 -5.85
CA THR A 79 15.80 -1.10 -4.68
C THR A 79 15.43 -0.31 -3.44
N LEU A 80 15.34 1.01 -3.54
CA LEU A 80 14.92 1.88 -2.45
C LEU A 80 13.48 1.56 -1.99
N SER A 81 12.57 1.28 -2.93
CA SER A 81 11.23 0.75 -2.64
C SER A 81 11.30 -0.50 -1.75
N LYS A 82 12.07 -1.51 -2.16
CA LYS A 82 12.22 -2.75 -1.40
C LYS A 82 12.81 -2.51 0.00
N VAL A 83 13.78 -1.60 0.14
CA VAL A 83 14.39 -1.22 1.42
C VAL A 83 13.36 -0.58 2.35
N LEU A 84 12.52 0.31 1.85
CA LEU A 84 11.47 0.97 2.64
C LEU A 84 10.38 0.00 3.14
N TYR A 85 10.12 -1.11 2.44
CA TYR A 85 9.19 -2.14 2.91
C TYR A 85 9.75 -2.99 4.06
N VAL A 86 11.06 -3.01 4.29
CA VAL A 86 11.67 -3.88 5.33
C VAL A 86 11.10 -3.62 6.71
N PRO A 87 11.14 -2.39 7.27
CA PRO A 87 10.63 -2.12 8.60
C PRO A 87 9.10 -2.26 8.73
N CYS A 88 8.40 -2.24 7.59
CA CYS A 88 6.96 -2.46 7.52
C CYS A 88 6.57 -3.94 7.57
N LEU A 89 7.53 -4.86 7.50
CA LEU A 89 7.32 -6.32 7.43
C LEU A 89 6.40 -6.73 6.26
N TYR A 90 6.40 -5.97 5.17
CA TYR A 90 5.43 -6.10 4.08
C TYR A 90 6.09 -6.13 2.69
N MET A 91 7.32 -6.68 2.58
CA MET A 91 8.09 -6.70 1.33
C MET A 91 7.41 -7.44 0.17
N HIS A 92 6.58 -8.46 0.48
CA HIS A 92 5.83 -9.22 -0.53
C HIS A 92 4.85 -8.35 -1.33
N PHE A 93 4.41 -7.22 -0.77
CA PHE A 93 3.55 -6.27 -1.44
C PHE A 93 4.17 -5.75 -2.74
N TYR A 94 5.51 -5.62 -2.82
CA TYR A 94 6.17 -5.24 -4.07
C TYR A 94 5.82 -6.16 -5.23
N ILE A 95 5.78 -7.48 -5.03
CA ILE A 95 5.45 -8.44 -6.08
C ILE A 95 3.95 -8.50 -6.32
N GLU A 96 3.18 -8.60 -5.25
CA GLU A 96 1.73 -8.71 -5.35
C GLU A 96 1.13 -7.49 -6.03
N HIS A 97 1.50 -6.29 -5.60
CA HIS A 97 0.97 -5.05 -6.12
C HIS A 97 1.35 -4.84 -7.60
N ASN A 98 2.63 -4.95 -7.95
CA ASN A 98 3.10 -4.68 -9.32
C ASN A 98 2.69 -5.75 -10.35
N PHE A 99 2.59 -7.02 -9.96
CA PHE A 99 2.34 -8.13 -10.86
C PHE A 99 1.02 -8.86 -10.61
N GLY A 100 0.31 -8.56 -9.54
CA GLY A 100 -0.96 -9.15 -9.14
C GLY A 100 -2.10 -8.14 -9.15
N HIS A 101 -2.16 -7.25 -8.18
CA HIS A 101 -3.23 -6.30 -7.93
C HIS A 101 -3.59 -5.41 -9.14
N HIS A 102 -2.62 -4.75 -9.77
CA HIS A 102 -2.89 -3.93 -10.96
C HIS A 102 -3.58 -4.66 -12.12
N LEU A 103 -3.36 -5.98 -12.22
CA LEU A 103 -4.02 -6.80 -13.23
C LEU A 103 -5.42 -7.24 -12.80
N LYS A 104 -5.63 -7.44 -11.50
CA LYS A 104 -6.83 -8.09 -10.94
C LYS A 104 -7.77 -7.13 -10.21
N VAL A 105 -7.38 -5.89 -9.95
CA VAL A 105 -8.20 -4.91 -9.22
C VAL A 105 -9.65 -4.91 -9.70
N GLY A 106 -10.59 -4.87 -8.77
CA GLY A 106 -12.01 -4.94 -9.06
C GLY A 106 -12.53 -6.34 -9.43
N THR A 107 -11.73 -7.40 -9.26
CA THR A 107 -12.18 -8.80 -9.47
C THR A 107 -12.13 -9.61 -8.16
N PRO A 108 -12.87 -10.73 -8.04
CA PRO A 108 -12.81 -11.62 -6.87
C PRO A 108 -11.44 -12.25 -6.64
N GLU A 109 -10.60 -12.30 -7.68
CA GLU A 109 -9.26 -12.85 -7.64
C GLU A 109 -8.25 -11.90 -6.99
N ASP A 110 -8.60 -10.63 -6.82
CA ASP A 110 -7.78 -9.63 -6.15
C ASP A 110 -7.93 -9.68 -4.64
N GLY A 111 -6.81 -9.72 -3.91
CA GLY A 111 -6.78 -9.68 -2.45
C GLY A 111 -7.08 -8.30 -1.87
N ALA A 112 -6.71 -7.25 -2.60
CA ALA A 112 -6.83 -5.87 -2.17
C ALA A 112 -8.17 -5.20 -2.54
N THR A 113 -9.09 -5.92 -3.22
CA THR A 113 -10.44 -5.42 -3.52
C THR A 113 -11.45 -5.86 -2.47
N ALA A 114 -11.93 -4.93 -1.65
CA ALA A 114 -12.93 -5.18 -0.63
C ALA A 114 -14.32 -5.47 -1.22
N LYS A 115 -15.01 -6.47 -0.66
CA LYS A 115 -16.36 -6.83 -1.10
C LYS A 115 -17.39 -5.83 -0.58
N TYR A 116 -18.51 -5.75 -1.28
CA TYR A 116 -19.70 -5.06 -0.76
C TYR A 116 -20.12 -5.69 0.57
N ASN A 117 -20.44 -4.88 1.57
CA ASN A 117 -20.75 -5.29 2.95
C ASN A 117 -19.63 -6.03 3.72
N GLN A 118 -18.41 -6.04 3.23
CA GLN A 118 -17.28 -6.55 4.00
C GLN A 118 -16.81 -5.50 5.02
N SER A 119 -16.66 -5.86 6.29
CA SER A 119 -16.06 -4.97 7.28
C SER A 119 -14.55 -4.84 7.08
N VAL A 120 -13.97 -3.70 7.45
CA VAL A 120 -12.51 -3.48 7.38
C VAL A 120 -11.74 -4.53 8.18
N TYR A 121 -12.27 -4.98 9.32
CA TYR A 121 -11.63 -6.00 10.16
C TYR A 121 -11.55 -7.37 9.46
N SER A 122 -12.64 -7.80 8.82
CA SER A 122 -12.63 -9.02 8.00
C SER A 122 -11.74 -8.86 6.78
N PHE A 123 -11.73 -7.67 6.17
CA PHE A 123 -10.88 -7.35 5.04
C PHE A 123 -9.40 -7.45 5.42
N TRP A 124 -8.95 -6.87 6.54
CA TRP A 124 -7.56 -6.97 6.98
C TRP A 124 -7.05 -8.41 7.00
N VAL A 125 -7.80 -9.32 7.61
CA VAL A 125 -7.40 -10.72 7.70
C VAL A 125 -7.36 -11.37 6.32
N THR A 126 -8.43 -11.21 5.53
CA THR A 126 -8.54 -11.87 4.22
C THR A 126 -7.57 -11.29 3.20
N SER A 127 -7.35 -9.97 3.23
CA SER A 127 -6.47 -9.26 2.32
C SER A 127 -5.00 -9.61 2.57
N VAL A 128 -4.51 -9.47 3.80
CA VAL A 128 -3.12 -9.76 4.18
C VAL A 128 -2.74 -11.20 3.81
N LEU A 129 -3.58 -12.17 4.19
CA LEU A 129 -3.31 -13.58 3.89
C LEU A 129 -3.32 -13.84 2.39
N LYS A 130 -4.35 -13.35 1.69
CA LYS A 130 -4.49 -13.60 0.25
C LYS A 130 -3.34 -12.97 -0.54
N GLN A 131 -2.98 -11.72 -0.26
CA GLN A 131 -1.88 -11.03 -0.92
C GLN A 131 -0.55 -11.74 -0.70
N TYR A 132 -0.27 -12.23 0.53
CA TYR A 132 0.95 -12.99 0.81
C TYR A 132 1.04 -14.27 -0.04
N PHE A 133 -0.02 -15.08 -0.08
CA PHE A 133 -0.04 -16.30 -0.89
C PHE A 133 -0.05 -16.03 -2.39
N ASP A 134 -0.73 -14.98 -2.84
CA ASP A 134 -0.73 -14.57 -4.24
C ASP A 134 0.64 -14.05 -4.68
N ALA A 135 1.40 -13.36 -3.81
CA ALA A 135 2.80 -12.99 -4.07
C ALA A 135 3.67 -14.22 -4.33
N TRP A 136 3.55 -15.29 -3.53
CA TRP A 136 4.26 -16.55 -3.76
C TRP A 136 3.88 -17.22 -5.08
N LYS A 137 2.58 -17.24 -5.42
CA LYS A 137 2.10 -17.78 -6.70
C LYS A 137 2.68 -16.98 -7.86
N LYS A 138 2.66 -15.65 -7.75
CA LYS A 138 3.20 -14.76 -8.76
C LYS A 138 4.71 -14.92 -8.92
N GLN A 139 5.44 -15.02 -7.82
CA GLN A 139 6.88 -15.31 -7.86
C GLN A 139 7.19 -16.63 -8.58
N LYS A 140 6.41 -17.68 -8.30
CA LYS A 140 6.56 -18.97 -9.00
C LYS A 140 6.33 -18.84 -10.52
N GLU A 141 5.36 -18.05 -10.94
CA GLU A 141 5.12 -17.75 -12.36
C GLU A 141 6.31 -17.01 -12.99
N LEU A 142 6.87 -16.00 -12.29
CA LEU A 142 8.01 -15.23 -12.76
C LEU A 142 9.26 -16.10 -12.91
N LEU A 143 9.52 -16.98 -11.93
CA LEU A 143 10.62 -17.95 -12.00
C LEU A 143 10.46 -18.89 -13.19
N LYS A 144 9.27 -19.46 -13.39
CA LYS A 144 8.98 -20.34 -14.54
C LYS A 144 9.23 -19.62 -15.86
N ARG A 145 8.79 -18.37 -16.02
CA ARG A 145 9.01 -17.57 -17.23
C ARG A 145 10.50 -17.31 -17.51
N SER A 146 11.33 -17.21 -16.47
CA SER A 146 12.77 -17.00 -16.59
C SER A 146 13.59 -18.31 -16.64
N GLY A 147 12.92 -19.48 -16.72
CA GLY A 147 13.59 -20.81 -16.70
C GLY A 147 14.30 -21.11 -15.38
N SER A 148 13.90 -20.50 -14.27
CA SER A 148 14.58 -20.59 -12.98
C SER A 148 13.78 -21.43 -11.98
N GLY A 149 14.48 -22.18 -11.12
CA GLY A 149 13.88 -22.98 -10.05
C GLY A 149 13.65 -22.17 -8.76
N PHE A 150 13.01 -22.83 -7.78
CA PHE A 150 12.67 -22.21 -6.48
C PHE A 150 13.91 -21.68 -5.73
N PHE A 151 15.02 -22.41 -5.75
CA PHE A 151 16.28 -22.01 -5.07
C PHE A 151 17.14 -21.03 -5.87
N SER A 152 16.62 -20.48 -6.95
CA SER A 152 17.33 -19.47 -7.72
C SER A 152 17.48 -18.15 -6.93
N ILE A 153 18.61 -17.46 -7.15
CA ILE A 153 18.82 -16.08 -6.66
C ILE A 153 17.78 -15.09 -7.18
N LYS A 154 17.04 -15.46 -8.24
CA LYS A 154 15.92 -14.68 -8.79
C LYS A 154 14.61 -14.83 -7.97
N ASN A 155 14.61 -15.64 -6.91
CA ASN A 155 13.46 -15.79 -6.03
C ASN A 155 13.39 -14.63 -5.03
N ASP A 156 12.80 -13.53 -5.45
CA ASP A 156 12.65 -12.32 -4.60
C ASP A 156 11.88 -12.62 -3.31
N MET A 157 10.85 -13.49 -3.35
CA MET A 157 10.08 -13.83 -2.15
C MET A 157 10.92 -14.54 -1.09
N ALA A 158 11.83 -15.44 -1.49
CA ALA A 158 12.76 -16.07 -0.56
C ALA A 158 13.69 -15.03 0.09
N TRP A 159 14.21 -14.10 -0.71
CA TRP A 159 15.02 -12.99 -0.20
C TRP A 159 14.22 -12.09 0.75
N TYR A 160 12.96 -11.78 0.46
CA TYR A 160 12.13 -10.95 1.33
C TYR A 160 11.93 -11.58 2.70
N VAL A 161 11.67 -12.89 2.76
CA VAL A 161 11.59 -13.62 4.04
C VAL A 161 12.92 -13.53 4.80
N LEU A 162 14.04 -13.83 4.13
CA LEU A 162 15.37 -13.80 4.77
C LEU A 162 15.74 -12.39 5.26
N ILE A 163 15.49 -11.35 4.48
CA ILE A 163 15.78 -9.95 4.84
C ILE A 163 14.94 -9.52 6.04
N GLN A 164 13.64 -9.84 6.07
CA GLN A 164 12.77 -9.50 7.20
C GLN A 164 13.16 -10.25 8.47
N LEU A 165 13.53 -11.53 8.37
CA LEU A 165 14.06 -12.29 9.50
C LEU A 165 15.40 -11.70 9.99
N ALA A 166 16.31 -11.36 9.08
CA ALA A 166 17.57 -10.70 9.43
C ALA A 166 17.35 -9.35 10.11
N TYR A 167 16.39 -8.55 9.62
CA TYR A 167 16.01 -7.28 10.25
C TYR A 167 15.51 -7.49 11.67
N LEU A 168 14.56 -8.40 11.90
CA LEU A 168 14.05 -8.68 13.24
C LEU A 168 15.12 -9.25 14.17
N SER A 169 16.01 -10.12 13.65
CA SER A 169 17.15 -10.64 14.40
C SER A 169 18.11 -9.50 14.79
N LEU A 170 18.45 -8.62 13.85
CA LEU A 170 19.31 -7.47 14.12
C LEU A 170 18.70 -6.54 15.19
N VAL A 171 17.41 -6.25 15.09
CA VAL A 171 16.69 -5.44 16.10
C VAL A 171 16.70 -6.14 17.46
N PHE A 172 16.49 -7.46 17.50
CA PHE A 172 16.58 -8.23 18.74
C PHE A 172 17.98 -8.14 19.39
N PHE A 173 19.05 -8.29 18.61
CA PHE A 173 20.42 -8.21 19.13
C PHE A 173 20.80 -6.82 19.60
N LEU A 174 20.35 -5.76 18.91
CA LEU A 174 20.69 -4.37 19.25
C LEU A 174 19.77 -3.77 20.33
N PHE A 175 18.50 -4.15 20.35
CA PHE A 175 17.46 -3.49 21.15
C PHE A 175 16.64 -4.48 22.02
N SER A 176 17.11 -5.70 22.19
CA SER A 176 16.49 -6.75 23.00
C SER A 176 15.09 -7.19 22.49
N LEU A 177 14.44 -8.06 23.25
CA LEU A 177 13.06 -8.49 22.98
C LEU A 177 12.08 -7.31 22.93
N LYS A 178 12.28 -6.30 23.80
CA LYS A 178 11.43 -5.09 23.83
C LYS A 178 11.47 -4.34 22.50
N GLY A 179 12.66 -4.14 21.92
CA GLY A 179 12.83 -3.54 20.62
C GLY A 179 12.22 -4.37 19.49
N MET A 180 12.38 -5.71 19.53
CA MET A 180 11.80 -6.60 18.52
C MET A 180 10.26 -6.57 18.55
N VAL A 181 9.65 -6.61 19.75
CA VAL A 181 8.19 -6.48 19.89
C VAL A 181 7.69 -5.14 19.38
N PHE A 182 8.42 -4.06 19.68
CA PHE A 182 8.12 -2.74 19.13
C PHE A 182 8.21 -2.71 17.59
N ALA A 183 9.27 -3.30 17.00
CA ALA A 183 9.41 -3.40 15.55
C ALA A 183 8.23 -4.14 14.88
N VAL A 184 7.81 -5.26 15.47
CA VAL A 184 6.65 -6.02 15.00
C VAL A 184 5.37 -5.18 15.11
N ALA A 185 5.15 -4.52 16.26
CA ALA A 185 3.96 -3.68 16.46
C ALA A 185 3.90 -2.54 15.44
N VAL A 186 5.00 -1.83 15.23
CA VAL A 186 5.11 -0.74 14.23
C VAL A 186 4.88 -1.26 12.81
N GLY A 187 5.47 -2.40 12.47
CA GLY A 187 5.27 -3.03 11.16
C GLY A 187 3.81 -3.42 10.93
N VAL A 188 3.17 -4.07 11.91
CA VAL A 188 1.74 -4.45 11.84
C VAL A 188 0.86 -3.22 11.67
N ILE A 189 1.06 -2.19 12.48
CA ILE A 189 0.29 -0.95 12.37
C ILE A 189 0.45 -0.36 10.97
N SER A 190 1.68 -0.30 10.45
CA SER A 190 1.95 0.31 9.14
C SER A 190 1.24 -0.40 8.00
N PHE A 191 1.28 -1.74 7.93
CA PHE A 191 0.59 -2.43 6.86
C PHE A 191 -0.93 -2.50 7.06
N LEU A 192 -1.45 -2.48 8.29
CA LEU A 192 -2.90 -2.35 8.50
C LEU A 192 -3.44 -0.98 8.07
N PHE A 193 -2.64 0.08 8.17
CA PHE A 193 -2.99 1.36 7.56
C PHE A 193 -3.04 1.27 6.02
N LEU A 194 -2.05 0.62 5.39
CA LEU A 194 -2.10 0.35 3.95
C LEU A 194 -3.35 -0.43 3.56
N GLU A 195 -3.66 -1.51 4.30
CA GLU A 195 -4.86 -2.31 4.02
C GLU A 195 -6.15 -1.50 4.23
N SER A 196 -6.16 -0.55 5.16
CA SER A 196 -7.29 0.38 5.33
C SER A 196 -7.42 1.32 4.14
N ILE A 197 -6.32 1.73 3.52
CA ILE A 197 -6.30 2.50 2.28
C ILE A 197 -6.84 1.64 1.13
N ASN A 198 -6.32 0.43 0.92
CA ASN A 198 -6.84 -0.52 -0.08
C ASN A 198 -8.35 -0.76 0.10
N TYR A 199 -8.80 -0.89 1.34
CA TYR A 199 -10.22 -1.06 1.67
C TYR A 199 -11.08 0.09 1.18
N ILE A 200 -10.73 1.33 1.53
CA ILE A 200 -11.53 2.51 1.15
C ILE A 200 -11.45 2.81 -0.35
N GLU A 201 -10.32 2.49 -1.00
CA GLU A 201 -10.09 2.70 -2.44
C GLU A 201 -10.87 1.73 -3.33
N HIS A 202 -11.14 0.52 -2.84
CA HIS A 202 -11.73 -0.56 -3.65
C HIS A 202 -13.05 -1.11 -3.09
N TYR A 203 -13.62 -0.49 -2.04
CA TYR A 203 -14.83 -0.97 -1.41
C TYR A 203 -16.00 -1.09 -2.38
N GLY A 204 -16.47 -2.32 -2.60
CA GLY A 204 -17.68 -2.63 -3.36
C GLY A 204 -17.61 -2.41 -4.87
N LEU A 205 -16.49 -1.87 -5.40
CA LEU A 205 -16.34 -1.63 -6.83
C LEU A 205 -15.87 -2.90 -7.55
N ARG A 206 -16.54 -3.25 -8.66
CA ARG A 206 -16.29 -4.49 -9.39
C ARG A 206 -16.22 -4.26 -10.89
N ARG A 207 -15.27 -4.97 -11.53
CA ARG A 207 -15.22 -5.11 -12.98
C ARG A 207 -16.23 -6.14 -13.43
N LEU A 208 -16.99 -5.82 -14.46
CA LEU A 208 -18.00 -6.70 -15.02
C LEU A 208 -17.38 -7.63 -16.07
N LYS A 209 -17.96 -8.83 -16.18
CA LYS A 209 -17.60 -9.75 -17.27
C LYS A 209 -18.37 -9.39 -18.54
N ASN A 210 -17.67 -9.40 -19.67
CA ASN A 210 -18.28 -9.25 -20.98
C ASN A 210 -18.94 -10.59 -21.43
N ALA A 211 -19.59 -10.58 -22.60
CA ALA A 211 -20.27 -11.78 -23.14
C ALA A 211 -19.33 -12.99 -23.35
N ALA A 212 -18.01 -12.77 -23.49
CA ALA A 212 -17.00 -13.82 -23.59
C ALA A 212 -16.50 -14.32 -22.22
N GLY A 213 -17.13 -13.91 -21.10
CA GLY A 213 -16.76 -14.31 -19.74
C GLY A 213 -15.46 -13.66 -19.23
N ARG A 214 -14.87 -12.70 -19.94
CA ARG A 214 -13.65 -11.99 -19.56
C ARG A 214 -14.00 -10.69 -18.86
N TYR A 215 -13.26 -10.33 -17.79
CA TYR A 215 -13.41 -9.03 -17.15
C TYR A 215 -13.06 -7.89 -18.12
N GLU A 216 -13.83 -6.82 -18.05
CA GLU A 216 -13.50 -5.57 -18.72
C GLU A 216 -12.13 -5.03 -18.25
N ARG A 217 -11.52 -4.16 -19.05
CA ARG A 217 -10.28 -3.51 -18.63
C ARG A 217 -10.53 -2.59 -17.43
N VAL A 218 -9.49 -2.37 -16.61
CA VAL A 218 -9.52 -1.37 -15.54
C VAL A 218 -9.86 -0.02 -16.15
N GLN A 219 -10.80 0.69 -15.53
CA GLN A 219 -11.28 2.01 -15.90
C GLN A 219 -11.34 2.89 -14.66
N GLU A 220 -11.53 4.18 -14.86
CA GLU A 220 -11.58 5.19 -13.79
C GLU A 220 -12.67 4.94 -12.74
N VAL A 221 -13.69 4.14 -13.10
CA VAL A 221 -14.84 3.83 -12.23
C VAL A 221 -14.60 2.68 -11.25
N HIS A 222 -13.42 2.03 -11.31
CA HIS A 222 -13.12 0.86 -10.50
C HIS A 222 -12.32 1.15 -9.23
N SER A 223 -12.09 2.43 -8.92
CA SER A 223 -11.46 2.87 -7.68
C SER A 223 -12.08 4.17 -7.17
N TRP A 224 -12.23 4.28 -5.84
CA TRP A 224 -12.62 5.51 -5.18
C TRP A 224 -11.46 6.50 -5.14
N ASN A 225 -11.75 7.77 -5.38
CA ASN A 225 -10.78 8.86 -5.33
C ASN A 225 -11.11 9.87 -4.24
N SER A 226 -10.16 10.73 -3.95
CA SER A 226 -10.38 11.90 -3.11
C SER A 226 -9.50 13.07 -3.57
N ASN A 227 -10.11 14.25 -3.73
CA ASN A 227 -9.40 15.48 -4.06
C ASN A 227 -9.09 16.36 -2.85
N HIS A 228 -9.32 15.87 -1.62
CA HIS A 228 -8.99 16.60 -0.41
C HIS A 228 -7.48 16.85 -0.27
N SER A 229 -7.11 18.12 -0.09
CA SER A 229 -5.71 18.59 -0.16
C SER A 229 -4.78 17.86 0.81
N ILE A 230 -5.21 17.62 2.07
CA ILE A 230 -4.36 16.95 3.07
C ILE A 230 -3.98 15.54 2.61
N GLY A 231 -4.95 14.74 2.16
CA GLY A 231 -4.68 13.38 1.67
C GLY A 231 -3.74 13.38 0.47
N ARG A 232 -3.94 14.30 -0.48
CA ARG A 232 -3.10 14.45 -1.66
C ARG A 232 -1.65 14.79 -1.31
N ILE A 233 -1.44 15.74 -0.40
CA ILE A 233 -0.10 16.16 0.03
C ILE A 233 0.60 15.04 0.79
N VAL A 234 -0.05 14.48 1.82
CA VAL A 234 0.55 13.47 2.71
C VAL A 234 0.84 12.16 1.98
N LEU A 235 -0.02 11.78 1.01
CA LEU A 235 0.10 10.52 0.28
C LEU A 235 0.66 10.69 -1.14
N TYR A 236 1.34 11.79 -1.46
CA TYR A 236 1.95 11.99 -2.77
C TYR A 236 0.95 11.71 -3.91
N GLU A 237 -0.20 12.38 -3.89
CA GLU A 237 -1.30 12.26 -4.87
C GLU A 237 -1.91 10.86 -5.02
N LEU A 238 -1.54 9.86 -4.20
CA LEU A 238 -2.10 8.50 -4.27
C LEU A 238 -3.63 8.49 -4.22
N THR A 239 -4.24 9.50 -3.57
CA THR A 239 -5.69 9.65 -3.49
C THR A 239 -6.39 9.86 -4.85
N ARG A 240 -5.62 10.08 -5.93
CA ARG A 240 -6.05 10.03 -7.33
C ARG A 240 -5.89 8.62 -7.90
N HIS A 241 -6.42 7.67 -7.18
CA HIS A 241 -6.14 6.25 -7.30
C HIS A 241 -6.63 5.63 -8.62
N SER A 242 -7.70 6.16 -9.19
CA SER A 242 -8.18 5.69 -10.50
C SER A 242 -7.19 5.97 -11.64
N ASP A 243 -6.51 7.12 -11.63
CA ASP A 243 -5.50 7.43 -12.63
C ASP A 243 -4.23 6.60 -12.42
N HIS A 244 -3.88 6.34 -11.17
CA HIS A 244 -2.81 5.42 -10.82
C HIS A 244 -3.07 4.00 -11.39
N HIS A 245 -4.27 3.46 -11.23
CA HIS A 245 -4.64 2.17 -11.82
C HIS A 245 -4.74 2.17 -13.35
N TYR A 246 -5.18 3.27 -13.92
CA TYR A 246 -5.26 3.41 -15.38
C TYR A 246 -3.87 3.36 -16.03
N LYS A 247 -2.86 3.99 -15.41
CA LYS A 247 -1.47 4.00 -15.89
C LYS A 247 -0.47 4.05 -14.74
N SER A 248 -0.18 2.92 -14.13
CA SER A 248 0.70 2.79 -12.95
C SER A 248 2.14 3.32 -13.14
N SER A 249 2.61 3.47 -14.38
CA SER A 249 3.92 4.07 -14.68
C SER A 249 3.91 5.60 -14.69
N LYS A 250 2.76 6.24 -14.49
CA LYS A 250 2.62 7.70 -14.40
C LYS A 250 3.15 8.16 -13.06
N LYS A 251 4.07 9.12 -13.05
CA LYS A 251 4.65 9.68 -11.82
C LYS A 251 3.56 10.36 -10.99
N TYR A 252 3.65 10.25 -9.66
CA TYR A 252 2.62 10.77 -8.74
C TYR A 252 2.24 12.23 -8.98
N GLN A 253 3.21 13.10 -9.26
CA GLN A 253 2.96 14.51 -9.52
C GLN A 253 2.15 14.78 -10.80
N LEU A 254 2.00 13.77 -11.66
CA LEU A 254 1.24 13.85 -12.90
C LEU A 254 -0.16 13.23 -12.80
N LEU A 255 -0.48 12.59 -11.67
CA LEU A 255 -1.79 11.98 -11.47
C LEU A 255 -2.90 13.02 -11.53
N ASP A 256 -3.99 12.67 -12.20
CA ASP A 256 -5.12 13.56 -12.45
C ASP A 256 -6.42 13.00 -11.84
N CYS A 257 -7.42 13.84 -11.75
CA CYS A 257 -8.74 13.46 -11.28
C CYS A 257 -9.69 13.41 -12.47
N PHE A 258 -10.23 12.22 -12.73
CA PHE A 258 -11.25 12.06 -13.75
C PHE A 258 -12.64 12.40 -13.22
N GLU A 259 -13.46 13.11 -13.98
CA GLU A 259 -14.84 13.45 -13.60
C GLU A 259 -15.72 12.22 -13.38
N LYS A 260 -15.44 11.12 -14.12
CA LYS A 260 -16.18 9.86 -14.02
C LYS A 260 -15.76 8.99 -12.85
N SER A 261 -14.65 9.30 -12.19
CA SER A 261 -14.17 8.51 -11.04
C SER A 261 -15.07 8.71 -9.83
N PRO A 262 -15.49 7.64 -9.16
CA PRO A 262 -16.28 7.77 -7.93
C PRO A 262 -15.43 8.46 -6.86
N GLN A 263 -16.06 9.39 -6.13
CA GLN A 263 -15.39 10.18 -5.11
C GLN A 263 -15.82 9.71 -3.72
N LEU A 264 -14.83 9.53 -2.83
CA LEU A 264 -15.13 9.35 -1.40
C LEU A 264 -15.79 10.61 -0.85
N PRO A 265 -16.85 10.48 -0.04
CA PRO A 265 -17.56 11.64 0.53
C PRO A 265 -16.67 12.45 1.50
N TYR A 266 -15.60 11.83 2.01
CA TYR A 266 -14.62 12.44 2.91
C TYR A 266 -13.21 12.17 2.45
N GLY A 267 -12.23 12.96 2.94
CA GLY A 267 -10.80 12.69 2.73
C GLY A 267 -10.36 11.36 3.35
N TYR A 268 -9.22 10.82 2.91
CA TYR A 268 -8.71 9.51 3.35
C TYR A 268 -8.64 9.35 4.88
N PRO A 269 -8.10 10.30 5.66
CA PRO A 269 -8.05 10.13 7.12
C PRO A 269 -9.44 9.91 7.74
N ALA A 270 -10.42 10.72 7.34
CA ALA A 270 -11.80 10.59 7.83
C ALA A 270 -12.48 9.31 7.33
N SER A 271 -12.23 8.90 6.07
CA SER A 271 -12.75 7.65 5.51
C SER A 271 -12.17 6.41 6.20
N ILE A 272 -10.88 6.42 6.54
CA ILE A 272 -10.25 5.34 7.32
C ILE A 272 -10.92 5.25 8.71
N LEU A 273 -11.04 6.36 9.43
CA LEU A 273 -11.71 6.37 10.74
C LEU A 273 -13.17 5.90 10.63
N LEU A 274 -13.90 6.36 9.62
CA LEU A 274 -15.27 5.94 9.36
C LEU A 274 -15.38 4.43 9.11
N SER A 275 -14.43 3.84 8.39
CA SER A 275 -14.39 2.40 8.10
C SER A 275 -14.24 1.53 9.36
N MET A 276 -13.64 2.09 10.44
CA MET A 276 -13.54 1.41 11.74
C MET A 276 -14.89 1.23 12.44
N ALA A 277 -15.94 1.93 11.97
CA ALA A 277 -17.31 1.74 12.41
C ALA A 277 -18.17 1.16 11.27
N PRO A 278 -18.10 -0.17 10.99
CA PRO A 278 -18.71 -0.79 9.81
C PRO A 278 -20.19 -0.47 9.59
N PRO A 279 -21.06 -0.42 10.60
CA PRO A 279 -22.46 -0.04 10.37
C PRO A 279 -22.62 1.37 9.79
N LEU A 280 -21.78 2.31 10.26
CA LEU A 280 -21.80 3.69 9.77
C LEU A 280 -21.16 3.78 8.38
N TRP A 281 -20.07 3.07 8.16
CA TRP A 281 -19.45 2.95 6.84
C TRP A 281 -20.44 2.43 5.80
N PHE A 282 -21.12 1.33 6.08
CA PHE A 282 -22.10 0.74 5.17
C PHE A 282 -23.28 1.68 4.90
N LYS A 283 -23.78 2.37 5.93
CA LYS A 283 -24.86 3.34 5.76
C LYS A 283 -24.50 4.47 4.80
N ILE A 284 -23.23 4.91 4.80
CA ILE A 284 -22.75 6.02 3.97
C ILE A 284 -22.32 5.53 2.60
N MET A 285 -21.53 4.44 2.53
CA MET A 285 -20.90 4.04 1.28
C MET A 285 -21.74 3.14 0.40
N ASN A 286 -22.60 2.28 0.98
CA ASN A 286 -23.42 1.36 0.18
C ASN A 286 -24.36 2.04 -0.82
N PRO A 287 -25.01 3.17 -0.51
CA PRO A 287 -25.81 3.90 -1.50
C PRO A 287 -24.99 4.45 -2.68
N LEU A 288 -23.69 4.66 -2.48
CA LEU A 288 -22.79 5.22 -3.51
C LEU A 288 -22.23 4.14 -4.46
N VAL A 289 -22.26 2.85 -4.04
CA VAL A 289 -21.81 1.74 -4.90
C VAL A 289 -22.84 1.49 -5.99
N PRO A 290 -22.44 1.48 -7.29
CA PRO A 290 -23.37 1.22 -8.39
C PRO A 290 -24.07 -0.14 -8.25
N GLU A 291 -25.40 -0.21 -8.49
CA GLU A 291 -26.19 -1.46 -8.34
C GLU A 291 -25.59 -2.66 -9.07
N LYS A 292 -25.12 -2.45 -10.31
CA LYS A 292 -24.50 -3.50 -11.12
C LYS A 292 -23.20 -4.07 -10.53
N MET A 293 -22.58 -3.40 -9.54
CA MET A 293 -21.34 -3.80 -8.88
C MET A 293 -21.58 -4.43 -7.49
N LYS A 294 -22.79 -4.34 -6.94
CA LYS A 294 -23.17 -4.89 -5.62
C LYS A 294 -23.27 -6.43 -5.63
N ILE A 295 -22.21 -7.10 -6.07
CA ILE A 295 -22.14 -8.56 -6.04
C ILE A 295 -21.51 -8.98 -4.72
N THR A 296 -22.22 -9.75 -3.92
CA THR A 296 -21.75 -10.32 -2.64
C THR A 296 -20.80 -11.49 -2.85
#